data_dca805d674aa2d682af932bc568aec18
#
_entry.id   dca805d674aa2d682af932bc568aec18
#
_cell.length_a   1.000
_cell.length_b   1.000
_cell.length_c   1.000
_cell.angle_alpha   90.00
_cell.angle_beta   90.00
_cell.angle_gamma   90.00
#
_symmetry.space_group_name_H-M   'P 1'
#
loop_
_entity.id
_entity.type
_entity.pdbx_description
1 polymer ?
#
loop_
_entity_poly.entity_id
_entity_poly.type
_entity_poly.pdbx_seq_one_letter_code
_entity_poly.pdbx_strand_id
1 'polypeptide(L)'
;MSFEIIDNSIQVGLLLIAGVACLVEGFRTQDRRFWILSGFYTSISMGTLYYLLYLVIWGVVPQIFYVSEIAWTAAYLFLLAFCLIETQKYRKKVDIPVCLLTAVEAVTVIGWQIPCPSCLFSAVFAAITAMIFYYAVVDFRNEKRKLTFFMAILIVLQLMLYIVSAFMNDFTQFNLYFAVDLLLMSTMCSLFFFLKKEQNR
;
A
#
# COMPACT_ATOMS: atom_id res chain seq x y z
N MET A 1 -18.96 -19.86 0.54
CA MET A 1 -18.31 -18.60 0.16
C MET A 1 -16.95 -18.64 0.78
N SER A 2 -15.85 -18.56 0.03
CA SER A 2 -14.51 -18.59 0.61
C SER A 2 -14.27 -17.31 1.42
N PHE A 3 -13.43 -17.39 2.45
CA PHE A 3 -13.09 -16.21 3.26
C PHE A 3 -12.43 -15.12 2.41
N GLU A 4 -11.65 -15.52 1.41
CA GLU A 4 -11.01 -14.66 0.43
C GLU A 4 -12.00 -13.73 -0.32
N ILE A 5 -13.18 -14.22 -0.70
CA ILE A 5 -14.21 -13.39 -1.34
C ILE A 5 -14.76 -12.34 -0.37
N ILE A 6 -14.96 -12.72 0.90
CA ILE A 6 -15.46 -11.80 1.92
C ILE A 6 -14.42 -10.70 2.18
N ASP A 7 -13.17 -11.08 2.36
CA ASP A 7 -12.06 -10.18 2.63
C ASP A 7 -11.88 -9.16 1.51
N ASN A 8 -11.73 -9.62 0.27
CA ASN A 8 -11.60 -8.75 -0.91
C ASN A 8 -12.83 -7.84 -1.10
N SER A 9 -14.05 -8.31 -0.77
CA SER A 9 -15.26 -7.48 -0.85
C SER A 9 -15.24 -6.33 0.17
N ILE A 10 -14.82 -6.62 1.40
CA ILE A 10 -14.65 -5.61 2.46
C ILE A 10 -13.57 -4.61 2.06
N GLN A 11 -12.43 -5.09 1.54
CA GLN A 11 -11.33 -4.26 1.09
C GLN A 11 -11.76 -3.29 0.00
N VAL A 12 -12.43 -3.78 -1.06
CA VAL A 12 -12.96 -2.92 -2.13
C VAL A 12 -13.89 -1.85 -1.57
N GLY A 13 -14.86 -2.23 -0.71
CA GLY A 13 -15.83 -1.31 -0.16
C GLY A 13 -15.18 -0.21 0.70
N LEU A 14 -14.31 -0.58 1.63
CA LEU A 14 -13.66 0.38 2.54
C LEU A 14 -12.71 1.32 1.81
N LEU A 15 -11.93 0.80 0.84
CA LEU A 15 -11.00 1.64 0.08
C LEU A 15 -11.74 2.58 -0.89
N LEU A 16 -12.86 2.16 -1.48
CA LEU A 16 -13.70 3.08 -2.26
C LEU A 16 -14.27 4.20 -1.39
N ILE A 17 -14.78 3.87 -0.21
CA ILE A 17 -15.29 4.88 0.74
C ILE A 17 -14.18 5.86 1.14
N ALA A 18 -12.99 5.36 1.46
CA ALA A 18 -11.83 6.20 1.77
C ALA A 18 -11.42 7.08 0.59
N GLY A 19 -11.43 6.54 -0.63
CA GLY A 19 -11.13 7.28 -1.86
C GLY A 19 -12.13 8.42 -2.10
N VAL A 20 -13.43 8.14 -1.98
CA VAL A 20 -14.49 9.16 -2.10
C VAL A 20 -14.37 10.21 -0.98
N ALA A 21 -14.10 9.81 0.25
CA ALA A 21 -13.88 10.76 1.36
C ALA A 21 -12.70 11.69 1.09
N CYS A 22 -11.59 11.16 0.52
CA CYS A 22 -10.46 11.98 0.08
C CYS A 22 -10.86 12.94 -1.05
N LEU A 23 -11.62 12.47 -2.05
CA LEU A 23 -12.11 13.36 -3.12
C LEU A 23 -12.93 14.51 -2.56
N VAL A 24 -13.89 14.24 -1.69
CA VAL A 24 -14.74 15.24 -1.08
C VAL A 24 -13.94 16.28 -0.30
N GLU A 25 -12.99 15.83 0.52
CA GLU A 25 -12.11 16.75 1.26
C GLU A 25 -11.16 17.51 0.31
N GLY A 26 -10.66 16.87 -0.74
CA GLY A 26 -9.83 17.53 -1.76
C GLY A 26 -10.58 18.65 -2.49
N PHE A 27 -11.86 18.46 -2.84
CA PHE A 27 -12.72 19.51 -3.41
C PHE A 27 -12.99 20.63 -2.40
N ARG A 28 -13.22 20.27 -1.14
CA ARG A 28 -13.55 21.22 -0.07
C ARG A 28 -12.36 22.12 0.28
N THR A 29 -11.17 21.53 0.35
CA THR A 29 -9.95 22.18 0.89
C THR A 29 -8.99 22.66 -0.19
N GLN A 30 -9.18 22.21 -1.44
CA GLN A 30 -8.28 22.44 -2.57
C GLN A 30 -6.84 21.96 -2.30
N ASP A 31 -6.67 21.03 -1.35
CA ASP A 31 -5.38 20.45 -0.99
C ASP A 31 -5.04 19.26 -1.88
N ARG A 32 -3.93 19.36 -2.63
CA ARG A 32 -3.45 18.34 -3.57
C ARG A 32 -3.18 17.00 -2.93
N ARG A 33 -2.87 16.97 -1.64
CA ARG A 33 -2.58 15.74 -0.90
C ARG A 33 -3.77 14.79 -0.87
N PHE A 34 -4.97 15.30 -0.70
CA PHE A 34 -6.20 14.49 -0.74
C PHE A 34 -6.49 13.92 -2.12
N TRP A 35 -6.21 14.66 -3.20
CA TRP A 35 -6.37 14.15 -4.57
C TRP A 35 -5.46 12.97 -4.85
N ILE A 36 -4.18 13.07 -4.43
CA ILE A 36 -3.19 12.02 -4.62
C ILE A 36 -3.55 10.80 -3.77
N LEU A 37 -3.95 11.01 -2.51
CA LEU A 37 -4.38 9.93 -1.62
C LEU A 37 -5.66 9.25 -2.13
N SER A 38 -6.58 9.99 -2.75
CA SER A 38 -7.73 9.40 -3.45
C SER A 38 -7.29 8.51 -4.61
N GLY A 39 -6.31 8.93 -5.42
CA GLY A 39 -5.71 8.11 -6.47
C GLY A 39 -5.14 6.80 -5.93
N PHE A 40 -4.47 6.84 -4.78
CA PHE A 40 -3.98 5.64 -4.08
C PHE A 40 -5.11 4.66 -3.76
N TYR A 41 -6.16 5.12 -3.05
CA TYR A 41 -7.27 4.25 -2.65
C TYR A 41 -8.04 3.70 -3.83
N THR A 42 -8.34 4.52 -4.83
CA THR A 42 -9.11 4.08 -6.00
C THR A 42 -8.32 3.07 -6.83
N SER A 43 -7.01 3.25 -6.99
CA SER A 43 -6.17 2.31 -7.74
C SER A 43 -6.10 0.95 -7.05
N ILE A 44 -5.90 0.88 -5.72
CA ILE A 44 -5.94 -0.40 -4.99
C ILE A 44 -7.30 -1.04 -5.13
N SER A 45 -8.38 -0.28 -4.87
CA SER A 45 -9.74 -0.80 -4.95
C SER A 45 -10.07 -1.37 -6.33
N MET A 46 -9.61 -0.74 -7.41
CA MET A 46 -9.83 -1.25 -8.79
C MET A 46 -9.06 -2.53 -9.05
N GLY A 47 -7.81 -2.65 -8.58
CA GLY A 47 -7.03 -3.89 -8.68
C GLY A 47 -7.67 -5.05 -7.92
N THR A 48 -8.10 -4.79 -6.68
CA THR A 48 -8.79 -5.79 -5.85
C THR A 48 -10.17 -6.14 -6.40
N LEU A 49 -10.92 -5.16 -6.96
CA LEU A 49 -12.20 -5.40 -7.61
C LEU A 49 -12.04 -6.33 -8.83
N TYR A 50 -11.03 -6.10 -9.67
CA TYR A 50 -10.77 -7.01 -10.80
C TYR A 50 -10.51 -8.43 -10.32
N TYR A 51 -9.67 -8.59 -9.30
CA TYR A 51 -9.37 -9.89 -8.70
C TYR A 51 -10.63 -10.56 -8.13
N LEU A 52 -11.44 -9.82 -7.37
CA LEU A 52 -12.70 -10.27 -6.80
C LEU A 52 -13.71 -10.72 -7.87
N LEU A 53 -13.89 -9.93 -8.91
CA LEU A 53 -14.81 -10.28 -10.02
C LEU A 53 -14.35 -11.55 -10.71
N TYR A 54 -13.05 -11.74 -10.92
CA TYR A 54 -12.52 -12.95 -11.52
C TYR A 54 -12.80 -14.18 -10.66
N LEU A 55 -12.57 -14.09 -9.33
CA LEU A 55 -12.90 -15.16 -8.38
C LEU A 55 -14.40 -15.49 -8.36
N VAL A 56 -15.26 -14.47 -8.39
CA VAL A 56 -16.72 -14.68 -8.32
C VAL A 56 -17.27 -15.29 -9.62
N ILE A 57 -16.78 -14.83 -10.77
CA ILE A 57 -17.31 -15.26 -12.08
C ILE A 57 -16.74 -16.61 -12.50
N TRP A 58 -15.44 -16.83 -12.31
CA TRP A 58 -14.74 -18.01 -12.82
C TRP A 58 -14.45 -19.05 -11.75
N GLY A 59 -14.56 -18.70 -10.48
CA GLY A 59 -14.30 -19.63 -9.36
C GLY A 59 -12.82 -20.02 -9.20
N VAL A 60 -11.92 -19.34 -9.89
CA VAL A 60 -10.47 -19.61 -9.87
C VAL A 60 -9.70 -18.31 -9.72
N VAL A 61 -8.50 -18.41 -9.16
CA VAL A 61 -7.56 -17.28 -9.09
C VAL A 61 -7.12 -16.89 -10.51
N PRO A 62 -7.08 -15.60 -10.86
CA PRO A 62 -6.66 -15.17 -12.19
C PRO A 62 -5.22 -15.65 -12.46
N GLN A 63 -5.03 -16.36 -13.57
CA GLN A 63 -3.70 -16.85 -13.98
C GLN A 63 -2.77 -15.73 -14.42
N ILE A 64 -3.34 -14.61 -14.88
CA ILE A 64 -2.61 -13.42 -15.31
C ILE A 64 -2.98 -12.27 -14.38
N PHE A 65 -2.08 -11.96 -13.47
CA PHE A 65 -2.26 -10.88 -12.48
C PHE A 65 -2.01 -9.48 -13.03
N TYR A 66 -1.61 -9.33 -14.30
CA TYR A 66 -1.14 -8.04 -14.83
C TYR A 66 -2.05 -6.86 -14.55
N VAL A 67 -3.37 -7.03 -14.62
CA VAL A 67 -4.31 -5.92 -14.38
C VAL A 67 -4.27 -5.49 -12.91
N SER A 68 -4.33 -6.45 -11.98
CA SER A 68 -4.23 -6.17 -10.55
C SER A 68 -2.85 -5.61 -10.18
N GLU A 69 -1.76 -6.22 -10.69
CA GLU A 69 -0.39 -5.78 -10.44
C GLU A 69 -0.13 -4.35 -10.92
N ILE A 70 -0.63 -3.98 -12.12
CA ILE A 70 -0.54 -2.62 -12.63
C ILE A 70 -1.30 -1.65 -11.73
N ALA A 71 -2.52 -2.01 -11.32
CA ALA A 71 -3.34 -1.17 -10.47
C ALA A 71 -2.72 -0.98 -9.08
N TRP A 72 -2.20 -2.05 -8.48
CA TRP A 72 -1.49 -1.98 -7.19
C TRP A 72 -0.19 -1.19 -7.29
N THR A 73 0.59 -1.40 -8.35
CA THR A 73 1.81 -0.61 -8.60
C THR A 73 1.48 0.88 -8.78
N ALA A 74 0.42 1.20 -9.54
CA ALA A 74 -0.06 2.57 -9.69
C ALA A 74 -0.47 3.19 -8.36
N ALA A 75 -1.14 2.43 -7.48
CA ALA A 75 -1.48 2.90 -6.14
C ALA A 75 -0.24 3.28 -5.34
N TYR A 76 0.78 2.43 -5.31
CA TYR A 76 2.02 2.74 -4.60
C TYR A 76 2.81 3.89 -5.24
N LEU A 77 2.67 4.13 -6.55
CA LEU A 77 3.18 5.36 -7.18
C LEU A 77 2.45 6.61 -6.67
N PHE A 78 1.12 6.57 -6.50
CA PHE A 78 0.39 7.66 -5.85
C PHE A 78 0.85 7.85 -4.39
N LEU A 79 1.04 6.76 -3.65
CA LEU A 79 1.55 6.83 -2.28
C LEU A 79 2.97 7.40 -2.22
N LEU A 80 3.84 7.05 -3.18
CA LEU A 80 5.16 7.64 -3.32
C LEU A 80 5.08 9.14 -3.61
N ALA A 81 4.23 9.56 -4.55
CA ALA A 81 4.03 10.98 -4.85
C ALA A 81 3.53 11.74 -3.62
N PHE A 82 2.59 11.16 -2.87
CA PHE A 82 2.12 11.69 -1.59
C PHE A 82 3.27 11.82 -0.58
N CYS A 83 4.04 10.76 -0.39
CA CYS A 83 5.20 10.74 0.50
C CYS A 83 6.23 11.80 0.13
N LEU A 84 6.55 11.97 -1.15
CA LEU A 84 7.50 12.94 -1.64
C LEU A 84 7.05 14.41 -1.42
N ILE A 85 5.75 14.67 -1.44
CA ILE A 85 5.19 15.99 -1.10
C ILE A 85 5.35 16.24 0.39
N GLU A 86 4.98 15.27 1.23
CA GLU A 86 5.05 15.37 2.68
C GLU A 86 6.49 15.54 3.20
N THR A 87 7.46 14.88 2.54
CA THR A 87 8.84 14.81 3.00
C THR A 87 9.80 15.71 2.21
N GLN A 88 9.28 16.65 1.42
CA GLN A 88 10.08 17.52 0.54
C GLN A 88 11.25 18.20 1.25
N LYS A 89 11.08 18.55 2.52
CA LYS A 89 12.07 19.23 3.38
C LYS A 89 13.35 18.40 3.59
N TYR A 90 13.25 17.07 3.52
CA TYR A 90 14.34 16.13 3.85
C TYR A 90 15.02 15.50 2.63
N ARG A 91 14.62 15.83 1.42
CA ARG A 91 15.16 15.24 0.18
C ARG A 91 16.68 15.34 0.02
N LYS A 92 17.29 16.34 0.62
CA LYS A 92 18.74 16.59 0.49
C LYS A 92 19.59 15.93 1.58
N LYS A 93 18.99 15.32 2.60
CA LYS A 93 19.71 14.70 3.71
C LYS A 93 19.78 13.19 3.50
N VAL A 94 20.99 12.66 3.35
CA VAL A 94 21.20 11.21 3.32
C VAL A 94 21.38 10.71 4.75
N ASP A 95 20.52 9.79 5.18
CA ASP A 95 20.62 9.10 6.48
C ASP A 95 21.10 7.67 6.22
N ILE A 96 22.39 7.42 6.45
CA ILE A 96 23.04 6.15 6.12
C ILE A 96 22.39 4.95 6.84
N PRO A 97 22.09 4.98 8.16
CA PRO A 97 21.38 3.89 8.83
C PRO A 97 20.01 3.56 8.20
N VAL A 98 19.24 4.59 7.83
CA VAL A 98 17.95 4.40 7.18
C VAL A 98 18.11 3.83 5.76
N CYS A 99 19.16 4.29 5.04
CA CYS A 99 19.47 3.76 3.70
C CYS A 99 19.82 2.26 3.75
N LEU A 100 20.58 1.81 4.74
CA LEU A 100 20.90 0.39 4.95
C LEU A 100 19.64 -0.43 5.26
N LEU A 101 18.77 0.08 6.14
CA LEU A 101 17.50 -0.59 6.47
C LEU A 101 16.60 -0.72 5.25
N THR A 102 16.51 0.34 4.45
CA THR A 102 15.75 0.35 3.18
C THR A 102 16.33 -0.62 2.15
N ALA A 103 17.66 -0.74 2.08
CA ALA A 103 18.31 -1.70 1.20
C ALA A 103 17.97 -3.15 1.60
N VAL A 104 17.90 -3.46 2.90
CA VAL A 104 17.45 -4.77 3.39
C VAL A 104 16.00 -5.04 2.99
N GLU A 105 15.11 -4.08 3.14
CA GLU A 105 13.71 -4.17 2.69
C GLU A 105 13.63 -4.48 1.20
N ALA A 106 14.28 -3.69 0.34
CA ALA A 106 14.27 -3.87 -1.11
C ALA A 106 14.82 -5.24 -1.53
N VAL A 107 15.94 -5.69 -0.93
CA VAL A 107 16.54 -7.01 -1.21
C VAL A 107 15.58 -8.13 -0.78
N THR A 108 14.87 -7.97 0.34
CA THR A 108 13.89 -8.97 0.80
C THR A 108 12.72 -9.07 -0.16
N VAL A 109 12.16 -7.95 -0.62
CA VAL A 109 11.06 -7.92 -1.61
C VAL A 109 11.51 -8.59 -2.92
N ILE A 110 12.67 -8.21 -3.47
CA ILE A 110 13.20 -8.78 -4.71
C ILE A 110 13.48 -10.28 -4.53
N GLY A 111 14.16 -10.66 -3.45
CA GLY A 111 14.54 -12.04 -3.19
C GLY A 111 13.34 -12.99 -3.07
N TRP A 112 12.26 -12.50 -2.45
CA TRP A 112 11.04 -13.29 -2.29
C TRP A 112 10.25 -13.45 -3.60
N GLN A 113 10.40 -12.54 -4.54
CA GLN A 113 9.67 -12.52 -5.81
C GLN A 113 10.48 -13.07 -7.00
N ILE A 114 11.76 -13.43 -6.84
CA ILE A 114 12.58 -14.05 -7.89
C ILE A 114 11.88 -15.24 -8.60
N PRO A 115 11.13 -16.12 -7.88
CA PRO A 115 10.44 -17.22 -8.55
C PRO A 115 9.20 -16.82 -9.38
N CYS A 116 8.77 -15.55 -9.31
CA CYS A 116 7.58 -15.08 -10.02
C CYS A 116 7.88 -14.71 -11.47
N PRO A 117 6.94 -14.93 -12.41
CA PRO A 117 7.14 -14.66 -13.83
C PRO A 117 7.29 -13.16 -14.16
N SER A 118 6.92 -12.27 -13.25
CA SER A 118 6.92 -10.81 -13.44
C SER A 118 8.06 -10.08 -12.72
N CYS A 119 9.30 -10.55 -12.89
CA CYS A 119 10.48 -10.00 -12.21
C CYS A 119 10.64 -8.46 -12.39
N LEU A 120 10.23 -7.91 -13.54
CA LEU A 120 10.27 -6.46 -13.79
C LEU A 120 9.31 -5.69 -12.86
N PHE A 121 8.07 -6.15 -12.73
CA PHE A 121 7.09 -5.53 -11.82
C PHE A 121 7.56 -5.59 -10.38
N SER A 122 8.12 -6.72 -9.98
CA SER A 122 8.70 -6.91 -8.64
C SER A 122 9.82 -5.92 -8.34
N ALA A 123 10.72 -5.71 -9.29
CA ALA A 123 11.83 -4.76 -9.13
C ALA A 123 11.33 -3.31 -9.04
N VAL A 124 10.35 -2.92 -9.88
CA VAL A 124 9.73 -1.59 -9.85
C VAL A 124 9.00 -1.40 -8.53
N PHE A 125 8.22 -2.38 -8.09
CA PHE A 125 7.50 -2.33 -6.83
C PHE A 125 8.44 -2.20 -5.63
N ALA A 126 9.52 -3.00 -5.57
CA ALA A 126 10.54 -2.91 -4.54
C ALA A 126 11.21 -1.53 -4.49
N ALA A 127 11.51 -0.94 -5.65
CA ALA A 127 12.07 0.41 -5.69
C ALA A 127 11.10 1.47 -5.15
N ILE A 128 9.80 1.35 -5.47
CA ILE A 128 8.78 2.28 -4.98
C ILE A 128 8.60 2.16 -3.48
N THR A 129 8.44 0.94 -2.95
CA THR A 129 8.24 0.70 -1.51
C THR A 129 9.47 1.12 -0.71
N ALA A 130 10.68 0.82 -1.18
CA ALA A 130 11.92 1.26 -0.58
C ALA A 130 12.02 2.79 -0.49
N MET A 131 11.66 3.52 -1.54
CA MET A 131 11.65 4.98 -1.52
C MET A 131 10.63 5.53 -0.50
N ILE A 132 9.42 4.98 -0.46
CA ILE A 132 8.39 5.39 0.52
C ILE A 132 8.91 5.15 1.93
N PHE A 133 9.44 3.95 2.19
CA PHE A 133 9.96 3.58 3.50
C PHE A 133 11.09 4.50 3.95
N TYR A 134 12.07 4.76 3.06
CA TYR A 134 13.19 5.65 3.33
C TYR A 134 12.71 7.04 3.79
N TYR A 135 11.91 7.70 2.97
CA TYR A 135 11.46 9.06 3.26
C TYR A 135 10.54 9.12 4.47
N ALA A 136 9.65 8.14 4.65
CA ALA A 136 8.76 8.06 5.79
C ALA A 136 9.54 7.91 7.11
N VAL A 137 10.56 7.04 7.15
CA VAL A 137 11.39 6.83 8.35
C VAL A 137 12.26 8.06 8.63
N VAL A 138 12.86 8.69 7.62
CA VAL A 138 13.66 9.91 7.79
C VAL A 138 12.82 11.05 8.36
N ASP A 139 11.61 11.26 7.82
CA ASP A 139 10.71 12.30 8.33
C ASP A 139 10.25 11.97 9.76
N PHE A 140 9.87 10.74 10.03
CA PHE A 140 9.45 10.32 11.37
C PHE A 140 10.57 10.52 12.42
N ARG A 141 11.82 10.21 12.07
CA ARG A 141 12.97 10.45 13.00
C ARG A 141 13.17 11.92 13.33
N ASN A 142 12.93 12.80 12.37
CA ASN A 142 13.18 14.23 12.53
C ASN A 142 11.99 14.98 13.15
N GLU A 143 10.77 14.71 12.69
CA GLU A 143 9.57 15.48 13.06
C GLU A 143 8.57 14.69 13.93
N LYS A 144 8.78 13.37 14.09
CA LYS A 144 7.90 12.46 14.86
C LYS A 144 6.42 12.54 14.41
N ARG A 145 6.17 12.78 13.10
CA ARG A 145 4.84 12.90 12.56
C ARG A 145 4.16 11.52 12.52
N LYS A 146 2.91 11.47 12.98
CA LYS A 146 2.14 10.21 12.98
C LYS A 146 1.86 9.71 11.57
N LEU A 147 1.58 10.62 10.63
CA LEU A 147 1.30 10.27 9.24
C LEU A 147 2.45 9.46 8.62
N THR A 148 3.68 9.96 8.71
CA THR A 148 4.86 9.27 8.17
C THR A 148 5.19 7.98 8.91
N PHE A 149 4.93 7.92 10.22
CA PHE A 149 5.03 6.67 10.98
C PHE A 149 4.09 5.59 10.43
N PHE A 150 2.81 5.93 10.17
CA PHE A 150 1.87 4.99 9.60
C PHE A 150 2.20 4.60 8.15
N MET A 151 2.81 5.50 7.37
CA MET A 151 3.34 5.15 6.04
C MET A 151 4.47 4.12 6.15
N ALA A 152 5.40 4.27 7.10
CA ALA A 152 6.45 3.29 7.32
C ALA A 152 5.87 1.93 7.76
N ILE A 153 4.90 1.91 8.69
CA ILE A 153 4.20 0.70 9.11
C ILE A 153 3.50 0.02 7.92
N LEU A 154 2.85 0.79 7.06
CA LEU A 154 2.18 0.27 5.87
C LEU A 154 3.16 -0.53 4.99
N ILE A 155 4.37 -0.03 4.74
CA ILE A 155 5.38 -0.75 3.97
C ILE A 155 5.84 -2.02 4.70
N VAL A 156 6.04 -1.97 6.01
CA VAL A 156 6.41 -3.17 6.80
C VAL A 156 5.30 -4.23 6.74
N LEU A 157 4.02 -3.83 6.88
CA LEU A 157 2.90 -4.75 6.77
C LEU A 157 2.77 -5.34 5.36
N GLN A 158 3.04 -4.54 4.32
CA GLN A 158 3.07 -5.02 2.94
C GLN A 158 4.15 -6.08 2.75
N LEU A 159 5.34 -5.86 3.29
CA LEU A 159 6.42 -6.86 3.28
C LEU A 159 6.02 -8.13 4.05
N MET A 160 5.42 -7.98 5.23
CA MET A 160 4.90 -9.12 6.01
C MET A 160 3.85 -9.90 5.23
N LEU A 161 2.95 -9.21 4.51
CA LEU A 161 1.93 -9.86 3.69
C LEU A 161 2.56 -10.73 2.59
N TYR A 162 3.61 -10.24 1.90
CA TYR A 162 4.36 -11.03 0.92
C TYR A 162 5.00 -12.28 1.55
N ILE A 163 5.66 -12.12 2.68
CA ILE A 163 6.29 -13.24 3.38
C ILE A 163 5.25 -14.28 3.78
N VAL A 164 4.18 -13.84 4.43
CA VAL A 164 3.12 -14.75 4.90
C VAL A 164 2.42 -15.44 3.73
N SER A 165 2.11 -14.72 2.63
CA SER A 165 1.45 -15.30 1.47
C SER A 165 2.24 -16.47 0.84
N ALA A 166 3.57 -16.42 0.90
CA ALA A 166 4.41 -17.49 0.35
C ALA A 166 4.37 -18.80 1.17
N PHE A 167 3.93 -18.75 2.43
CA PHE A 167 3.80 -19.93 3.29
C PHE A 167 2.35 -20.43 3.41
N MET A 168 1.37 -19.67 2.89
CA MET A 168 -0.04 -20.03 2.97
C MET A 168 -0.50 -20.71 1.68
N ASN A 169 -1.14 -21.88 1.83
CA ASN A 169 -1.67 -22.67 0.72
C ASN A 169 -3.21 -22.73 0.72
N ASP A 170 -3.85 -22.29 1.81
CA ASP A 170 -5.31 -22.33 1.96
C ASP A 170 -5.85 -20.93 2.28
N PHE A 171 -6.67 -20.41 1.37
CA PHE A 171 -7.34 -19.09 1.47
C PHE A 171 -8.86 -19.23 1.67
N THR A 172 -9.33 -20.43 1.95
CA THR A 172 -10.77 -20.69 2.17
C THR A 172 -11.22 -20.32 3.58
N GLN A 173 -10.30 -20.37 4.57
CA GLN A 173 -10.54 -20.09 5.97
C GLN A 173 -9.68 -18.93 6.46
N PHE A 174 -10.11 -18.30 7.55
CA PHE A 174 -9.32 -17.25 8.21
C PHE A 174 -7.96 -17.78 8.67
N ASN A 175 -6.90 -17.12 8.28
CA ASN A 175 -5.52 -17.46 8.61
C ASN A 175 -4.68 -16.20 8.86
N LEU A 176 -3.37 -16.39 9.10
CA LEU A 176 -2.45 -15.29 9.38
C LEU A 176 -2.36 -14.27 8.22
N TYR A 177 -2.50 -14.71 6.96
CA TYR A 177 -2.51 -13.82 5.80
C TYR A 177 -3.63 -12.78 5.93
N PHE A 178 -4.87 -13.20 6.20
CA PHE A 178 -6.01 -12.29 6.35
C PHE A 178 -5.87 -11.37 7.57
N ALA A 179 -5.24 -11.85 8.66
CA ALA A 179 -4.98 -11.00 9.81
C ALA A 179 -4.02 -9.85 9.46
N VAL A 180 -2.95 -10.14 8.71
CA VAL A 180 -2.00 -9.12 8.24
C VAL A 180 -2.64 -8.19 7.23
N ASP A 181 -3.47 -8.71 6.32
CA ASP A 181 -4.17 -7.92 5.30
C ASP A 181 -5.19 -6.95 5.93
N LEU A 182 -5.96 -7.38 6.92
CA LEU A 182 -6.85 -6.51 7.68
C LEU A 182 -6.10 -5.39 8.41
N LEU A 183 -4.91 -5.69 8.98
CA LEU A 183 -4.05 -4.68 9.60
C LEU A 183 -3.52 -3.69 8.56
N LEU A 184 -3.09 -4.17 7.41
CA LEU A 184 -2.63 -3.37 6.29
C LEU A 184 -3.75 -2.41 5.82
N MET A 185 -4.94 -2.93 5.58
CA MET A 185 -6.12 -2.17 5.17
C MET A 185 -6.51 -1.11 6.22
N SER A 186 -6.50 -1.47 7.51
CA SER A 186 -6.77 -0.54 8.60
C SER A 186 -5.74 0.59 8.65
N THR A 187 -4.46 0.26 8.39
CA THR A 187 -3.37 1.22 8.32
C THR A 187 -3.54 2.15 7.11
N MET A 188 -3.90 1.61 5.94
CA MET A 188 -4.22 2.42 4.76
C MET A 188 -5.35 3.42 5.05
N CYS A 189 -6.47 2.96 5.58
CA CYS A 189 -7.61 3.84 5.91
C CYS A 189 -7.24 4.93 6.94
N SER A 190 -6.32 4.64 7.86
CA SER A 190 -5.89 5.60 8.88
C SER A 190 -5.14 6.81 8.30
N LEU A 191 -4.50 6.69 7.12
CA LEU A 191 -3.79 7.80 6.49
C LEU A 191 -4.71 9.00 6.23
N PHE A 192 -5.95 8.76 5.79
CA PHE A 192 -6.94 9.82 5.61
C PHE A 192 -7.19 10.60 6.90
N PHE A 193 -7.40 9.90 8.01
CA PHE A 193 -7.69 10.54 9.30
C PHE A 193 -6.51 11.34 9.82
N PHE A 194 -5.28 10.84 9.65
CA PHE A 194 -4.08 11.57 10.06
C PHE A 194 -3.85 12.80 9.20
N LEU A 195 -4.02 12.69 7.88
CA LEU A 195 -3.91 13.82 6.97
C LEU A 195 -4.92 14.91 7.31
N LYS A 196 -6.19 14.54 7.52
CA LYS A 196 -7.26 15.48 7.92
C LYS A 196 -6.96 16.14 9.27
N LYS A 197 -6.38 15.41 10.21
CA LYS A 197 -5.99 15.96 11.52
C LYS A 197 -4.82 16.92 11.42
N GLU A 198 -3.87 16.68 10.53
CA GLU A 198 -2.74 17.59 10.31
C GLU A 198 -3.19 18.90 9.64
N GLN A 199 -4.16 18.83 8.73
CA GLN A 199 -4.70 20.01 8.07
C GLN A 199 -5.45 20.93 9.03
N ASN A 200 -6.12 20.39 10.05
CA ASN A 200 -6.89 21.15 11.02
C ASN A 200 -6.02 21.76 12.15
N ARG A 201 -4.71 21.60 12.11
CA ARG A 201 -3.72 22.19 13.04
C ARG A 201 -3.07 23.42 12.46
#